data_9de7a5e05049a652592de2d4442bc7d9
#
_entry.id   9de7a5e05049a652592de2d4442bc7d9
#
_cell.length_a   1.000
_cell.length_b   1.000
_cell.length_c   1.000
_cell.angle_alpha   90.00
_cell.angle_beta   90.00
_cell.angle_gamma   90.00
#
_symmetry.space_group_name_H-M   'P 1'
#
loop_
_entity.id
_entity.type
_entity.pdbx_description
1 polymer ?
#
loop_
_entity_poly.entity_id
_entity_poly.type
_entity_poly.pdbx_seq_one_letter_code
_entity_poly.pdbx_strand_id
1 'polypeptide(L)'
;KATLNLPASAILNGITSDLAIEDEQVDRLYDSLQALEQIMELMYAQRGVSENPDFNNDGTLDASEKKHLQPRSRVNIKYQRMFAGAFMYASGHHVGIEYGSASGLVNGKPYTFNEDGTVKESGSLFGWGIAHEIGHVTEMNGLGKAEVTNNVIALLAQTLDDKAPSRLENSDKYTDIYEKVTSETIGLPGDVFTQ
;
A
#
# COMPACT_ATOMS: atom_id res chain seq x y z
N LYS A 1 11.91 -6.00 1.12
CA LYS A 1 11.40 -5.54 -0.20
C LYS A 1 11.38 -4.02 -0.30
N ALA A 2 11.41 -3.30 0.82
CA ALA A 2 11.51 -1.86 0.88
C ALA A 2 12.72 -1.39 1.69
N THR A 3 13.08 -0.11 1.53
CA THR A 3 14.04 0.60 2.37
C THR A 3 13.43 1.93 2.81
N LEU A 4 13.66 2.31 4.08
CA LEU A 4 13.25 3.60 4.62
C LEU A 4 14.45 4.53 4.74
N ASN A 5 14.35 5.73 4.16
CA ASN A 5 15.32 6.81 4.26
C ASN A 5 14.61 8.05 4.82
N LEU A 6 14.45 8.09 6.12
CA LEU A 6 13.71 9.13 6.85
C LEU A 6 14.63 9.90 7.78
N PRO A 7 14.37 11.19 8.06
CA PRO A 7 15.06 11.93 9.10
C PRO A 7 14.86 11.26 10.47
N ALA A 8 15.93 11.14 11.25
CA ALA A 8 15.86 10.58 12.61
C ALA A 8 14.79 11.28 13.47
N SER A 9 14.66 12.61 13.33
CA SER A 9 13.63 13.38 14.02
C SER A 9 12.20 12.98 13.65
N ALA A 10 11.93 12.60 12.39
CA ALA A 10 10.60 12.14 11.99
C ALA A 10 10.29 10.76 12.59
N ILE A 11 11.29 9.88 12.62
CA ILE A 11 11.18 8.56 13.26
C ILE A 11 10.92 8.73 14.76
N LEU A 12 11.75 9.50 15.44
CA LEU A 12 11.61 9.75 16.90
C LEU A 12 10.26 10.38 17.23
N ASN A 13 9.80 11.38 16.48
CA ASN A 13 8.50 12.00 16.70
C ASN A 13 7.34 11.01 16.55
N GLY A 14 7.45 10.05 15.65
CA GLY A 14 6.43 9.01 15.48
C GLY A 14 6.44 7.96 16.60
N ILE A 15 7.59 7.65 17.16
CA ILE A 15 7.76 6.60 18.19
C ILE A 15 7.53 7.15 19.60
N THR A 16 8.12 8.31 19.93
CA THR A 16 8.17 8.83 21.30
C THR A 16 6.89 9.49 21.77
N SER A 17 5.91 9.72 20.87
CA SER A 17 4.61 10.27 21.28
C SER A 17 3.90 9.40 22.33
N ASP A 18 4.09 8.08 22.27
CA ASP A 18 3.34 7.11 23.06
C ASP A 18 4.21 6.18 23.91
N LEU A 19 5.51 6.04 23.60
CA LEU A 19 6.40 5.05 24.21
C LEU A 19 7.59 5.72 24.88
N ALA A 20 7.73 5.52 26.18
CA ALA A 20 8.85 6.03 26.98
C ALA A 20 10.02 5.03 27.11
N ILE A 21 9.80 3.75 26.85
CA ILE A 21 10.78 2.68 27.00
C ILE A 21 11.48 2.41 25.68
N GLU A 22 12.82 2.43 25.68
CA GLU A 22 13.64 2.31 24.48
C GLU A 22 13.42 0.97 23.74
N ASP A 23 13.30 -0.12 24.46
CA ASP A 23 13.05 -1.45 23.88
C ASP A 23 11.70 -1.49 23.15
N GLU A 24 10.64 -0.90 23.72
CA GLU A 24 9.33 -0.81 23.08
C GLU A 24 9.37 0.08 21.81
N GLN A 25 10.22 1.10 21.80
CA GLN A 25 10.43 1.95 20.61
C GLN A 25 11.08 1.16 19.48
N VAL A 26 12.06 0.32 19.80
CA VAL A 26 12.74 -0.55 18.83
C VAL A 26 11.77 -1.60 18.27
N ASP A 27 10.99 -2.24 19.14
CA ASP A 27 10.01 -3.24 18.74
C ASP A 27 8.94 -2.62 17.79
N ARG A 28 8.44 -1.44 18.11
CA ARG A 28 7.50 -0.72 17.24
C ARG A 28 8.09 -0.42 15.86
N LEU A 29 9.36 0.01 15.81
CA LEU A 29 10.03 0.25 14.53
C LEU A 29 10.18 -1.04 13.73
N TYR A 30 10.51 -2.14 14.39
CA TYR A 30 10.61 -3.45 13.77
C TYR A 30 9.25 -3.92 13.23
N ASP A 31 8.19 -3.80 14.01
CA ASP A 31 6.82 -4.09 13.58
C ASP A 31 6.41 -3.26 12.36
N SER A 32 6.76 -1.97 12.34
CA SER A 32 6.48 -1.09 11.20
C SER A 32 7.22 -1.53 9.93
N LEU A 33 8.46 -2.01 10.04
CA LEU A 33 9.20 -2.56 8.91
C LEU A 33 8.56 -3.87 8.41
N GLN A 34 8.06 -4.72 9.30
CA GLN A 34 7.34 -5.93 8.93
C GLN A 34 5.99 -5.61 8.26
N ALA A 35 5.23 -4.64 8.79
CA ALA A 35 4.00 -4.17 8.18
C ALA A 35 4.24 -3.62 6.76
N LEU A 36 5.37 -2.92 6.55
CA LEU A 36 5.77 -2.44 5.23
C LEU A 36 6.11 -3.59 4.26
N GLU A 37 6.74 -4.64 4.74
CA GLU A 37 6.96 -5.84 3.92
C GLU A 37 5.62 -6.50 3.56
N GLN A 38 4.68 -6.60 4.49
CA GLN A 38 3.35 -7.17 4.22
C GLN A 38 2.56 -6.38 3.18
N ILE A 39 2.55 -5.05 3.24
CA ILE A 39 1.85 -4.26 2.22
C ILE A 39 2.51 -4.41 0.85
N MET A 40 3.84 -4.54 0.79
CA MET A 40 4.56 -4.83 -0.44
C MET A 40 4.19 -6.20 -1.01
N GLU A 41 4.11 -7.23 -0.16
CA GLU A 41 3.68 -8.58 -0.57
C GLU A 41 2.24 -8.57 -1.10
N LEU A 42 1.34 -7.88 -0.42
CA LEU A 42 -0.03 -7.69 -0.86
C LEU A 42 -0.10 -7.06 -2.25
N MET A 43 0.67 -5.97 -2.48
CA MET A 43 0.71 -5.29 -3.77
C MET A 43 1.22 -6.20 -4.90
N TYR A 44 2.23 -7.01 -4.64
CA TYR A 44 2.74 -7.98 -5.60
C TYR A 44 1.77 -9.14 -5.84
N ALA A 45 1.22 -9.71 -4.77
CA ALA A 45 0.24 -10.80 -4.87
C ALA A 45 -0.98 -10.41 -5.72
N GLN A 46 -1.49 -9.20 -5.56
CA GLN A 46 -2.58 -8.63 -6.34
C GLN A 46 -2.29 -8.57 -7.85
N ARG A 47 -1.02 -8.53 -8.22
CA ARG A 47 -0.55 -8.52 -9.60
C ARG A 47 -0.13 -9.92 -10.10
N GLY A 48 -0.38 -10.95 -9.30
CA GLY A 48 0.03 -12.31 -9.61
C GLY A 48 1.55 -12.48 -9.62
N VAL A 49 2.27 -11.68 -8.83
CA VAL A 49 3.74 -11.71 -8.72
C VAL A 49 4.12 -12.24 -7.35
N SER A 50 5.08 -13.17 -7.29
CA SER A 50 5.57 -13.76 -6.05
C SER A 50 7.08 -13.94 -6.06
N GLU A 51 7.67 -14.25 -4.91
CA GLU A 51 9.10 -14.57 -4.80
C GLU A 51 9.44 -15.91 -5.43
N ASN A 52 8.52 -16.85 -5.38
CA ASN A 52 8.67 -18.17 -5.97
C ASN A 52 7.38 -18.55 -6.72
N PRO A 53 7.25 -18.17 -8.00
CA PRO A 53 6.08 -18.48 -8.81
C PRO A 53 6.15 -19.87 -9.45
N ASP A 54 6.63 -20.89 -8.74
CA ASP A 54 6.62 -22.29 -9.16
C ASP A 54 5.21 -22.86 -9.02
N PHE A 55 4.37 -22.64 -10.03
CA PHE A 55 2.95 -22.99 -9.98
C PHE A 55 2.69 -24.48 -10.19
N ASN A 56 3.64 -25.17 -10.87
CA ASN A 56 3.55 -26.59 -11.13
C ASN A 56 4.27 -27.46 -10.05
N ASN A 57 4.97 -26.81 -9.10
CA ASN A 57 5.71 -27.42 -7.99
C ASN A 57 6.80 -28.42 -8.45
N ASP A 58 7.46 -28.17 -9.58
CA ASP A 58 8.55 -29.02 -10.09
C ASP A 58 9.94 -28.61 -9.59
N GLY A 59 10.02 -27.51 -8.82
CA GLY A 59 11.25 -26.97 -8.25
C GLY A 59 12.07 -26.14 -9.22
N THR A 60 11.56 -25.85 -10.42
CA THR A 60 12.21 -25.03 -11.44
C THR A 60 11.25 -23.98 -11.99
N LEU A 61 11.75 -22.82 -12.40
CA LEU A 61 10.92 -21.79 -13.00
C LEU A 61 11.03 -21.85 -14.53
N ASP A 62 9.95 -22.15 -15.19
CA ASP A 62 9.85 -22.06 -16.64
C ASP A 62 9.73 -20.62 -17.15
N ALA A 63 9.64 -20.42 -18.48
CA ALA A 63 9.59 -19.10 -19.09
C ALA A 63 8.27 -18.36 -18.79
N SER A 64 7.17 -19.07 -18.54
CA SER A 64 5.89 -18.49 -18.15
C SER A 64 5.93 -18.02 -16.69
N GLU A 65 6.38 -18.87 -15.81
CA GLU A 65 6.51 -18.62 -14.38
C GLU A 65 7.46 -17.46 -14.07
N LYS A 66 8.57 -17.36 -14.79
CA LYS A 66 9.53 -16.23 -14.66
C LYS A 66 8.91 -14.86 -14.91
N LYS A 67 7.78 -14.76 -15.62
CA LYS A 67 7.04 -13.49 -15.78
C LYS A 67 6.33 -13.03 -14.51
N HIS A 68 6.08 -13.98 -13.62
CA HIS A 68 5.45 -13.75 -12.33
C HIS A 68 6.47 -13.60 -11.18
N LEU A 69 7.77 -13.62 -11.52
CA LEU A 69 8.82 -13.46 -10.52
C LEU A 69 8.90 -12.02 -10.02
N GLN A 70 8.88 -11.87 -8.70
CA GLN A 70 9.00 -10.59 -8.05
C GLN A 70 10.33 -9.90 -8.39
N PRO A 71 10.31 -8.59 -8.70
CA PRO A 71 11.53 -7.83 -8.91
C PRO A 71 12.44 -7.87 -7.67
N ARG A 72 13.74 -8.05 -7.91
CA ARG A 72 14.75 -8.05 -6.83
C ARG A 72 15.09 -6.65 -6.32
N SER A 73 14.70 -5.61 -7.06
CA SER A 73 14.89 -4.22 -6.65
C SER A 73 14.01 -3.88 -5.44
N ARG A 74 14.59 -3.13 -4.50
CA ARG A 74 13.83 -2.61 -3.35
C ARG A 74 13.18 -1.29 -3.70
N VAL A 75 11.96 -1.08 -3.21
CA VAL A 75 11.32 0.23 -3.24
C VAL A 75 11.92 1.10 -2.15
N ASN A 76 12.37 2.29 -2.51
CA ASN A 76 12.93 3.24 -1.58
C ASN A 76 11.87 4.25 -1.13
N ILE A 77 11.44 4.20 0.11
CA ILE A 77 10.56 5.19 0.70
C ILE A 77 11.44 6.21 1.42
N LYS A 78 11.43 7.45 0.95
CA LYS A 78 12.35 8.48 1.40
C LYS A 78 11.65 9.79 1.74
N TYR A 79 12.18 10.49 2.74
CA TYR A 79 11.80 11.86 2.98
C TYR A 79 12.12 12.74 1.76
N GLN A 80 11.15 13.57 1.41
CA GLN A 80 11.29 14.55 0.34
C GLN A 80 10.59 15.85 0.74
N ARG A 81 11.25 16.98 0.54
CA ARG A 81 10.58 18.26 0.68
C ARG A 81 9.55 18.40 -0.45
N MET A 82 8.31 18.55 -0.07
CA MET A 82 7.19 18.70 -1.01
C MET A 82 6.86 20.15 -1.28
N PHE A 83 6.18 20.41 -2.40
CA PHE A 83 5.71 21.71 -2.83
C PHE A 83 4.21 21.64 -3.13
N ALA A 84 3.55 22.79 -3.12
CA ALA A 84 2.16 22.94 -3.51
C ALA A 84 1.15 22.05 -2.74
N GLY A 85 1.45 21.74 -1.47
CA GLY A 85 0.56 20.95 -0.62
C GLY A 85 0.58 19.44 -0.88
N ALA A 86 1.46 18.95 -1.77
CA ALA A 86 1.67 17.52 -1.93
C ALA A 86 2.28 16.91 -0.65
N PHE A 87 1.88 15.69 -0.30
CA PHE A 87 2.38 14.99 0.88
C PHE A 87 3.07 13.67 0.55
N MET A 88 2.77 13.07 -0.60
CA MET A 88 3.38 11.85 -1.14
C MET A 88 3.42 11.90 -2.66
N TYR A 89 4.33 11.14 -3.25
CA TYR A 89 4.36 10.83 -4.68
C TYR A 89 5.16 9.58 -4.96
N ALA A 90 4.92 8.95 -6.08
CA ALA A 90 5.73 7.84 -6.60
C ALA A 90 6.48 8.24 -7.87
N SER A 91 7.70 7.74 -8.04
CA SER A 91 8.48 7.92 -9.26
C SER A 91 9.56 6.86 -9.40
N GLY A 92 9.57 6.16 -10.52
CA GLY A 92 10.51 5.05 -10.76
C GLY A 92 10.42 3.99 -9.67
N HIS A 93 11.49 3.81 -8.89
CA HIS A 93 11.56 2.82 -7.81
C HIS A 93 11.53 3.46 -6.41
N HIS A 94 10.95 4.64 -6.26
CA HIS A 94 10.86 5.27 -4.96
C HIS A 94 9.50 5.94 -4.72
N VAL A 95 9.17 6.03 -3.44
CA VAL A 95 8.07 6.85 -2.91
C VAL A 95 8.69 8.02 -2.15
N GLY A 96 8.34 9.23 -2.54
CA GLY A 96 8.68 10.43 -1.77
C GLY A 96 7.57 10.74 -0.77
N ILE A 97 7.95 11.10 0.46
CA ILE A 97 7.01 11.41 1.54
C ILE A 97 7.45 12.67 2.28
N GLU A 98 6.50 13.56 2.59
CA GLU A 98 6.79 14.77 3.34
C GLU A 98 6.99 14.47 4.84
N TYR A 99 7.51 15.46 5.61
CA TYR A 99 7.93 15.24 6.99
C TYR A 99 6.79 14.83 7.93
N GLY A 100 5.63 15.45 7.83
CA GLY A 100 4.49 15.15 8.69
C GLY A 100 3.95 13.74 8.48
N SER A 101 3.89 13.29 7.22
CA SER A 101 3.46 11.94 6.88
C SER A 101 4.53 10.87 7.17
N ALA A 102 5.82 11.26 7.18
CA ALA A 102 6.92 10.33 7.44
C ALA A 102 6.87 9.71 8.85
N SER A 103 6.41 10.47 9.85
CA SER A 103 6.24 9.98 11.22
C SER A 103 5.20 8.85 11.32
N GLY A 104 4.21 8.83 10.44
CA GLY A 104 3.20 7.77 10.37
C GLY A 104 3.76 6.40 9.95
N LEU A 105 4.90 6.38 9.25
CA LEU A 105 5.53 5.13 8.79
C LEU A 105 6.19 4.30 9.90
N VAL A 106 6.25 4.79 11.12
CA VAL A 106 6.74 4.06 12.28
C VAL A 106 5.62 3.56 13.19
N ASN A 107 4.37 3.64 12.74
CA ASN A 107 3.18 3.21 13.47
C ASN A 107 2.47 2.02 12.81
N GLY A 108 3.13 1.34 11.87
CA GLY A 108 2.63 0.10 11.30
C GLY A 108 2.73 -1.06 12.29
N LYS A 109 1.79 -1.99 12.17
CA LYS A 109 1.81 -3.26 12.90
C LYS A 109 1.52 -4.39 11.91
N PRO A 110 2.34 -5.46 11.88
CA PRO A 110 2.08 -6.57 10.98
C PRO A 110 0.85 -7.36 11.45
N TYR A 111 0.12 -7.95 10.51
CA TYR A 111 -0.83 -9.01 10.80
C TYR A 111 -0.09 -10.30 11.09
N THR A 112 -0.54 -11.06 12.08
CA THR A 112 -0.08 -12.42 12.29
C THR A 112 -1.17 -13.42 11.93
N PHE A 113 -0.77 -14.60 11.48
CA PHE A 113 -1.70 -15.61 10.97
C PHE A 113 -1.52 -16.94 11.69
N ASN A 114 -2.60 -17.71 11.80
CA ASN A 114 -2.59 -19.09 12.22
C ASN A 114 -2.05 -19.98 11.08
N GLU A 115 -1.78 -21.25 11.37
CA GLU A 115 -1.32 -22.22 10.37
C GLU A 115 -2.32 -22.44 9.23
N ASP A 116 -3.61 -22.23 9.48
CA ASP A 116 -4.68 -22.32 8.48
C ASP A 116 -4.86 -21.04 7.64
N GLY A 117 -4.02 -20.01 7.85
CA GLY A 117 -4.08 -18.73 7.14
C GLY A 117 -5.11 -17.73 7.69
N THR A 118 -5.84 -18.08 8.75
CA THR A 118 -6.74 -17.12 9.42
C THR A 118 -5.95 -16.08 10.22
N VAL A 119 -6.48 -14.87 10.36
CA VAL A 119 -5.85 -13.82 11.15
C VAL A 119 -5.84 -14.22 12.61
N LYS A 120 -4.63 -14.27 13.21
CA LYS A 120 -4.41 -14.48 14.63
C LYS A 120 -4.43 -13.17 15.42
N GLU A 121 -3.71 -12.18 14.93
CA GLU A 121 -3.69 -10.83 15.48
C GLU A 121 -3.81 -9.81 14.36
N SER A 122 -4.69 -8.84 14.56
CA SER A 122 -4.87 -7.74 13.61
C SER A 122 -3.69 -6.78 13.62
N GLY A 123 -3.34 -6.32 12.42
CA GLY A 123 -2.28 -5.36 12.19
C GLY A 123 -2.78 -3.96 11.86
N SER A 124 -1.88 -3.15 11.31
CA SER A 124 -2.15 -1.83 10.74
C SER A 124 -1.14 -1.53 9.61
N LEU A 125 -1.63 -1.38 8.38
CA LEU A 125 -0.81 -1.27 7.16
C LEU A 125 -0.75 0.18 6.61
N PHE A 126 -0.66 1.18 7.46
CA PHE A 126 -0.45 2.61 7.11
C PHE A 126 -1.60 3.32 6.36
N GLY A 127 -2.61 2.59 5.90
CA GLY A 127 -3.76 3.13 5.20
C GLY A 127 -3.55 3.40 3.71
N TRP A 128 -4.52 4.11 3.12
CA TRP A 128 -4.68 4.24 1.68
C TRP A 128 -3.51 4.93 0.96
N GLY A 129 -2.95 6.00 1.52
CA GLY A 129 -1.94 6.82 0.84
C GLY A 129 -0.67 6.04 0.51
N ILE A 130 -0.08 5.35 1.48
CA ILE A 130 1.10 4.51 1.26
C ILE A 130 0.82 3.37 0.29
N ALA A 131 -0.34 2.71 0.42
CA ALA A 131 -0.75 1.66 -0.49
C ALA A 131 -0.87 2.16 -1.93
N HIS A 132 -1.43 3.36 -2.14
CA HIS A 132 -1.54 4.01 -3.44
C HIS A 132 -0.17 4.26 -4.08
N GLU A 133 0.75 4.87 -3.36
CA GLU A 133 2.08 5.19 -3.89
C GLU A 133 2.94 3.94 -4.13
N ILE A 134 2.86 2.94 -3.24
CA ILE A 134 3.48 1.64 -3.47
C ILE A 134 2.87 0.97 -4.72
N GLY A 135 1.57 1.13 -4.91
CA GLY A 135 0.87 0.70 -6.10
C GLY A 135 1.51 1.21 -7.38
N HIS A 136 1.84 2.49 -7.46
CA HIS A 136 2.53 3.07 -8.62
C HIS A 136 3.91 2.45 -8.88
N VAL A 137 4.74 2.28 -7.86
CA VAL A 137 6.11 1.74 -8.04
C VAL A 137 6.15 0.24 -8.27
N THR A 138 5.08 -0.47 -7.96
CA THR A 138 4.95 -1.91 -8.21
C THR A 138 4.13 -2.19 -9.47
N GLU A 139 3.64 -1.18 -10.18
CA GLU A 139 2.84 -1.35 -11.38
C GLU A 139 3.63 -2.02 -12.51
N MET A 140 3.01 -2.98 -13.16
CA MET A 140 3.58 -3.66 -14.31
C MET A 140 3.09 -2.98 -15.59
N ASN A 141 4.04 -2.63 -16.48
CA ASN A 141 3.75 -1.96 -17.74
C ASN A 141 2.69 -2.73 -18.55
N GLY A 142 1.65 -2.02 -18.93
CA GLY A 142 0.60 -2.54 -19.83
C GLY A 142 -0.53 -3.29 -19.13
N LEU A 143 -0.51 -3.48 -17.80
CA LEU A 143 -1.52 -4.23 -17.07
C LEU A 143 -2.61 -3.37 -16.40
N GLY A 144 -2.51 -2.05 -16.46
CA GLY A 144 -3.50 -1.20 -15.82
C GLY A 144 -3.41 0.27 -16.26
N LYS A 145 -4.34 1.05 -15.75
CA LYS A 145 -4.30 2.50 -15.79
C LYS A 145 -3.88 2.97 -14.39
N ALA A 146 -2.73 3.63 -14.30
CA ALA A 146 -2.05 3.97 -13.07
C ALA A 146 -2.97 4.44 -11.94
N GLU A 147 -3.73 5.52 -12.15
CA GLU A 147 -4.61 6.07 -11.10
C GLU A 147 -5.86 5.23 -10.83
N VAL A 148 -6.29 4.38 -11.75
CA VAL A 148 -7.47 3.52 -11.55
C VAL A 148 -7.06 2.24 -10.83
N THR A 149 -6.07 1.53 -11.36
CA THR A 149 -5.61 0.25 -10.79
C THR A 149 -5.05 0.42 -9.39
N ASN A 150 -4.27 1.48 -9.16
CA ASN A 150 -3.72 1.78 -7.84
C ASN A 150 -4.78 2.12 -6.81
N ASN A 151 -5.82 2.85 -7.19
CA ASN A 151 -6.92 3.15 -6.29
C ASN A 151 -7.67 1.89 -5.87
N VAL A 152 -7.89 0.94 -6.79
CA VAL A 152 -8.52 -0.36 -6.44
C VAL A 152 -7.67 -1.14 -5.46
N ILE A 153 -6.36 -1.21 -5.69
CA ILE A 153 -5.42 -1.94 -4.82
C ILE A 153 -5.28 -1.24 -3.45
N ALA A 154 -5.19 0.08 -3.45
CA ALA A 154 -5.12 0.86 -2.21
C ALA A 154 -6.40 0.72 -1.37
N LEU A 155 -7.56 0.65 -2.04
CA LEU A 155 -8.84 0.41 -1.38
C LEU A 155 -8.88 -0.99 -0.75
N LEU A 156 -8.38 -2.01 -1.45
CA LEU A 156 -8.29 -3.37 -0.91
C LEU A 156 -7.34 -3.43 0.29
N ALA A 157 -6.17 -2.79 0.23
CA ALA A 157 -5.26 -2.70 1.37
C ALA A 157 -5.94 -2.03 2.59
N GLN A 158 -6.69 -0.95 2.36
CA GLN A 158 -7.45 -0.28 3.40
C GLN A 158 -8.54 -1.17 4.01
N THR A 159 -9.23 -1.95 3.18
CA THR A 159 -10.28 -2.87 3.62
C THR A 159 -9.69 -4.03 4.44
N LEU A 160 -8.55 -4.58 4.01
CA LEU A 160 -7.84 -5.62 4.75
C LEU A 160 -7.29 -5.12 6.10
N ASP A 161 -6.98 -3.84 6.18
CA ASP A 161 -6.49 -3.20 7.40
C ASP A 161 -7.61 -2.92 8.43
N ASP A 162 -8.81 -3.39 8.19
CA ASP A 162 -10.00 -3.20 9.04
C ASP A 162 -10.22 -1.73 9.46
N LYS A 163 -9.71 -0.82 8.66
CA LYS A 163 -9.90 0.63 8.82
C LYS A 163 -11.15 1.07 8.07
N ALA A 164 -12.28 0.49 8.46
CA ALA A 164 -13.57 0.98 8.03
C ALA A 164 -13.93 2.30 8.77
N PRO A 165 -14.67 3.17 8.12
CA PRO A 165 -15.15 3.02 6.76
C PRO A 165 -14.06 3.28 5.72
N SER A 166 -14.14 2.59 4.60
CA SER A 166 -13.23 2.80 3.48
C SER A 166 -13.36 4.24 2.95
N ARG A 167 -12.39 4.68 2.16
CA ARG A 167 -12.44 6.01 1.53
C ARG A 167 -13.69 6.21 0.67
N LEU A 168 -14.24 5.14 0.09
CA LEU A 168 -15.48 5.19 -0.67
C LEU A 168 -16.71 5.34 0.23
N GLU A 169 -16.71 4.66 1.37
CA GLU A 169 -17.82 4.73 2.35
C GLU A 169 -17.84 6.08 3.09
N ASN A 170 -16.66 6.66 3.34
CA ASN A 170 -16.54 7.98 3.98
C ASN A 170 -16.81 9.17 3.05
N SER A 171 -16.94 8.92 1.76
CA SER A 171 -17.28 9.95 0.77
C SER A 171 -18.63 9.64 0.18
N ASP A 172 -19.43 10.65 -0.09
CA ASP A 172 -20.71 10.50 -0.80
C ASP A 172 -20.53 9.98 -2.25
N LYS A 173 -19.29 9.71 -2.66
CA LYS A 173 -18.92 9.25 -4.01
C LYS A 173 -19.62 7.97 -4.43
N TYR A 174 -19.76 7.01 -3.50
CA TYR A 174 -20.47 5.79 -3.82
C TYR A 174 -21.95 6.06 -4.12
N THR A 175 -22.59 6.86 -3.27
CA THR A 175 -23.99 7.28 -3.44
C THR A 175 -24.17 8.09 -4.72
N ASP A 176 -23.30 9.08 -4.95
CA ASP A 176 -23.30 9.90 -6.16
C ASP A 176 -23.18 9.08 -7.44
N ILE A 177 -22.27 8.10 -7.46
CA ILE A 177 -22.07 7.20 -8.62
C ILE A 177 -23.29 6.28 -8.77
N TYR A 178 -23.78 5.72 -7.67
CA TYR A 178 -24.95 4.83 -7.70
C TYR A 178 -26.19 5.57 -8.22
N GLU A 179 -26.44 6.76 -7.73
CA GLU A 179 -27.56 7.59 -8.18
C GLU A 179 -27.44 7.97 -9.66
N LYS A 180 -26.23 8.31 -10.12
CA LYS A 180 -25.97 8.58 -11.54
C LYS A 180 -26.19 7.35 -12.42
N VAL A 181 -25.70 6.18 -11.97
CA VAL A 181 -25.84 4.93 -12.74
C VAL A 181 -27.28 4.42 -12.78
N THR A 182 -28.02 4.61 -11.70
CA THR A 182 -29.42 4.14 -11.60
C THR A 182 -30.45 5.15 -12.09
N SER A 183 -30.08 6.44 -12.21
CA SER A 183 -30.94 7.43 -12.82
C SER A 183 -30.98 7.23 -14.34
N GLU A 184 -32.16 7.25 -14.95
CA GLU A 184 -32.35 7.15 -16.40
C GLU A 184 -31.74 8.31 -17.22
N THR A 185 -31.02 9.23 -16.55
CA THR A 185 -30.43 10.42 -17.13
C THR A 185 -28.98 10.24 -17.62
N ILE A 186 -28.39 9.06 -17.50
CA ILE A 186 -27.05 8.77 -18.05
C ILE A 186 -27.15 8.65 -19.58
N GLY A 187 -26.88 9.76 -20.25
CA GLY A 187 -26.98 9.85 -21.71
C GLY A 187 -25.78 9.27 -22.46
N LEU A 188 -24.57 9.20 -21.88
CA LEU A 188 -23.34 8.82 -22.59
C LEU A 188 -22.36 8.06 -21.69
N PRO A 189 -21.60 7.09 -22.26
CA PRO A 189 -20.63 6.26 -21.52
C PRO A 189 -19.43 7.00 -20.92
N GLY A 190 -19.38 8.29 -20.89
CA GLY A 190 -18.32 9.11 -20.27
C GLY A 190 -18.76 9.85 -19.01
N ASP A 191 -20.07 10.01 -18.81
CA ASP A 191 -20.60 10.91 -17.76
C ASP A 191 -20.36 10.42 -16.34
N VAL A 192 -20.13 9.13 -16.18
CA VAL A 192 -19.87 8.48 -14.87
C VAL A 192 -18.37 8.49 -14.52
N PHE A 193 -17.49 8.61 -15.51
CA PHE A 193 -16.04 8.41 -15.34
C PHE A 193 -15.19 9.65 -15.54
N THR A 194 -15.78 10.81 -15.71
CA THR A 194 -15.08 12.08 -16.01
C THR A 194 -14.89 12.99 -14.79
N GLN A 195 -15.07 12.50 -13.56
CA GLN A 195 -14.79 13.28 -12.34
C GLN A 195 -13.73 12.63 -11.49
#